data_18ffca52ce995bd4e299d42f1e827384
#
_entry.id   18ffca52ce995bd4e299d42f1e827384
#
_cell.length_a   1.000
_cell.length_b   1.000
_cell.length_c   1.000
_cell.angle_alpha   90.00
_cell.angle_beta   90.00
_cell.angle_gamma   90.00
#
_symmetry.space_group_name_H-M   'P 1'
#
loop_
_entity.id
_entity.type
_entity.pdbx_description
1 polymer ?
#
loop_
_entity_poly.entity_id
_entity_poly.type
_entity_poly.pdbx_seq_one_letter_code
_entity_poly.pdbx_strand_id
1 'polypeptide(L)'
;MTGQFSEHSPALATHEEDILEVFNRENSPSHFFRIPFMVSTANDTLVVGCDANRATTGDSADNIDALIRRKPNASRYSISDGWEAPSLIKPLEMRDYSNKYGYAPASSSVIDGAIIEDSVRHRLMIVIDLWAWNGGVFEHLNVSPDGSVNGGRPRKFPLGDGFATVAGRDMLLLSTHNVTGDADGLRGNINLNIDRSQFDLVADLDGPRDKHGRIRIYELIGIPRPYTTAGVDDSNLALGRQSRYSLDDNFNLFEAGIPLYVFQHGSARITPMRVFYKDSILQVFNTNHIVEIYSYDDGRTWNMGKLVTRQFRPVDSRYTLVAPGRSIQIRAGEHAGRIVVPTYMMLPAGVSCTTVYTDDGGKTWQRGIPMPATIDLHESAIIEVLPGVLRSFNRHSASSGGKVLTAESVDGGHSWSTLTSAFGDDDQGVACQVSALMLKQTIASPTTGEQLPALIVVSADDRRRRHGIAHVAVIHRSSRTSGPRSKLEWVSHTDITSPQTLFAYSSIAQLSDGRVLVLFESSPTDSWADGLQRMYLQELAS
;
A
#
# COMPACT_ATOMS: atom_id res chain seq x y z
N MET A 1 2.97 3.65 -39.98
CA MET A 1 1.78 4.50 -40.21
C MET A 1 1.64 5.35 -39.00
N THR A 2 2.06 6.61 -39.07
CA THR A 2 1.98 7.62 -38.04
C THR A 2 0.50 7.98 -37.87
N GLY A 3 -0.10 7.52 -36.77
CA GLY A 3 -1.44 7.94 -36.37
C GLY A 3 -1.39 9.37 -35.85
N GLN A 4 -1.79 10.33 -36.66
CA GLN A 4 -2.09 11.68 -36.23
C GLN A 4 -3.32 11.61 -35.31
N PHE A 5 -3.13 12.05 -34.06
CA PHE A 5 -4.24 12.33 -33.15
C PHE A 5 -5.09 13.45 -33.76
N SER A 6 -6.39 13.23 -33.95
CA SER A 6 -7.28 14.26 -34.43
C SER A 6 -7.57 15.26 -33.30
N GLU A 7 -7.35 16.53 -33.54
CA GLU A 7 -7.53 17.64 -32.59
C GLU A 7 -8.99 17.97 -32.19
N HIS A 8 -9.96 17.08 -32.40
CA HIS A 8 -11.37 17.37 -32.11
C HIS A 8 -12.05 16.21 -31.36
N SER A 9 -11.85 16.16 -30.05
CA SER A 9 -12.77 15.53 -29.09
C SER A 9 -12.89 16.45 -27.88
N PRO A 10 -14.05 16.53 -27.18
CA PRO A 10 -14.17 17.34 -25.99
C PRO A 10 -13.16 16.84 -24.95
N ALA A 11 -12.07 17.53 -24.83
CA ALA A 11 -11.06 17.27 -23.82
C ALA A 11 -11.69 17.55 -22.44
N LEU A 12 -11.41 16.67 -21.49
CA LEU A 12 -11.60 17.01 -20.09
C LEU A 12 -10.75 18.27 -19.82
N ALA A 13 -11.37 19.41 -19.50
CA ALA A 13 -10.66 20.64 -19.19
C ALA A 13 -10.40 20.73 -17.69
N THR A 14 -9.27 21.29 -17.30
CA THR A 14 -8.96 21.60 -15.89
C THR A 14 -9.04 23.09 -15.67
N HIS A 15 -9.69 23.53 -14.58
CA HIS A 15 -9.65 24.89 -14.11
C HIS A 15 -8.76 24.95 -12.86
N GLU A 16 -7.79 25.87 -12.80
CA GLU A 16 -6.90 26.03 -11.64
C GLU A 16 -7.68 26.33 -10.34
N GLU A 17 -8.91 26.84 -10.44
CA GLU A 17 -9.79 27.12 -9.31
C GLU A 17 -10.38 25.86 -8.63
N ASP A 18 -10.24 24.67 -9.25
CA ASP A 18 -10.82 23.42 -8.78
C ASP A 18 -9.79 22.50 -8.10
N ILE A 19 -8.67 23.04 -7.63
CA ILE A 19 -7.62 22.30 -6.92
C ILE A 19 -7.70 22.59 -5.43
N LEU A 20 -7.84 21.53 -4.63
CA LEU A 20 -7.86 21.60 -3.17
C LEU A 20 -6.63 20.92 -2.56
N GLU A 21 -5.89 21.62 -1.71
CA GLU A 21 -4.93 20.99 -0.81
C GLU A 21 -5.69 20.30 0.33
N VAL A 22 -5.82 18.96 0.25
CA VAL A 22 -6.66 18.18 1.17
C VAL A 22 -6.01 18.01 2.53
N PHE A 23 -4.71 17.75 2.54
CA PHE A 23 -3.92 17.60 3.76
C PHE A 23 -2.79 18.61 3.79
N ASN A 24 -2.69 19.34 4.89
CA ASN A 24 -1.67 20.34 5.12
C ASN A 24 -1.27 20.40 6.61
N ARG A 25 -0.27 21.20 6.92
CA ARG A 25 0.26 21.35 8.29
C ARG A 25 -0.73 22.01 9.27
N GLU A 26 -1.72 22.71 8.76
CA GLU A 26 -2.73 23.40 9.60
C GLU A 26 -3.82 22.44 10.07
N ASN A 27 -4.14 21.44 9.25
CA ASN A 27 -5.21 20.49 9.53
C ASN A 27 -4.69 19.10 9.98
N SER A 28 -3.38 18.89 10.09
CA SER A 28 -2.76 17.61 10.43
C SER A 28 -1.56 17.78 11.36
N PRO A 29 -1.29 16.82 12.26
CA PRO A 29 -0.08 16.79 13.07
C PRO A 29 1.19 16.44 12.27
N SER A 30 1.05 16.05 11.00
CA SER A 30 2.16 15.64 10.12
C SER A 30 2.65 16.80 9.27
N HIS A 31 3.87 16.67 8.75
CA HIS A 31 4.51 17.72 7.98
C HIS A 31 4.59 17.41 6.48
N PHE A 32 4.58 16.12 6.12
CA PHE A 32 4.73 15.66 4.76
C PHE A 32 3.64 14.64 4.47
N PHE A 33 3.11 14.66 3.25
CA PHE A 33 1.98 13.85 2.83
C PHE A 33 2.33 13.20 1.51
N ARG A 34 2.26 11.85 1.47
CA ARG A 34 2.66 11.07 0.32
C ARG A 34 1.68 9.93 0.07
N ILE A 35 1.77 9.32 -1.09
CA ILE A 35 1.17 8.02 -1.44
C ILE A 35 -0.34 7.99 -1.15
N PRO A 36 -1.15 8.59 -2.03
CA PRO A 36 -2.58 8.74 -1.82
C PRO A 36 -3.35 7.44 -2.07
N PHE A 37 -4.46 7.30 -1.35
CA PHE A 37 -5.51 6.33 -1.64
C PHE A 37 -6.88 6.97 -1.52
N MET A 38 -7.85 6.54 -2.35
CA MET A 38 -9.16 7.16 -2.41
C MET A 38 -10.25 6.19 -2.86
N VAL A 39 -11.45 6.33 -2.29
CA VAL A 39 -12.63 5.62 -2.73
C VAL A 39 -13.89 6.50 -2.57
N SER A 40 -14.81 6.42 -3.53
CA SER A 40 -16.17 6.91 -3.40
C SER A 40 -17.08 5.74 -3.04
N THR A 41 -17.83 5.85 -1.94
CA THR A 41 -18.71 4.79 -1.45
C THR A 41 -20.10 4.85 -2.06
N ALA A 42 -20.85 3.75 -1.98
CA ALA A 42 -22.24 3.68 -2.41
C ALA A 42 -23.14 4.66 -1.62
N ASN A 43 -22.74 5.05 -0.41
CA ASN A 43 -23.44 6.03 0.44
C ASN A 43 -23.06 7.49 0.12
N ASP A 44 -22.43 7.74 -1.03
CA ASP A 44 -21.98 9.05 -1.47
C ASP A 44 -20.97 9.73 -0.51
N THR A 45 -20.15 8.94 0.15
CA THR A 45 -19.02 9.44 0.94
C THR A 45 -17.72 9.28 0.15
N LEU A 46 -16.99 10.38 -0.05
CA LEU A 46 -15.62 10.31 -0.54
C LEU A 46 -14.68 10.14 0.65
N VAL A 47 -13.89 9.08 0.63
CA VAL A 47 -12.83 8.81 1.62
C VAL A 47 -11.50 8.93 0.91
N VAL A 48 -10.68 9.84 1.38
CA VAL A 48 -9.31 10.07 0.88
C VAL A 48 -8.32 9.80 2.00
N GLY A 49 -7.15 9.30 1.65
CA GLY A 49 -6.10 9.08 2.62
C GLY A 49 -4.72 9.15 2.01
N CYS A 50 -3.71 9.19 2.85
CA CYS A 50 -2.31 9.24 2.46
C CYS A 50 -1.40 8.79 3.60
N ASP A 51 -0.15 8.56 3.27
CA ASP A 51 0.94 8.44 4.24
C ASP A 51 1.26 9.81 4.80
N ALA A 52 1.27 9.91 6.13
CA ALA A 52 1.49 11.14 6.86
C ALA A 52 2.80 11.05 7.65
N ASN A 53 3.86 11.64 7.09
CA ASN A 53 5.21 11.58 7.64
C ASN A 53 5.45 12.77 8.56
N ARG A 54 6.17 12.55 9.66
CA ARG A 54 6.39 13.60 10.66
C ARG A 54 7.70 14.32 10.52
N ALA A 55 8.77 13.65 10.14
CA ALA A 55 10.10 14.23 10.14
C ALA A 55 10.78 14.27 8.77
N THR A 56 10.45 13.36 7.85
CA THR A 56 11.10 13.29 6.53
C THR A 56 10.10 13.02 5.42
N THR A 57 10.55 13.17 4.17
CA THR A 57 9.80 12.79 2.96
C THR A 57 10.10 11.36 2.51
N GLY A 58 10.91 10.63 3.24
CA GLY A 58 11.36 9.28 2.88
C GLY A 58 10.30 8.21 3.13
N ASP A 59 10.35 7.12 2.39
CA ASP A 59 9.49 5.94 2.53
C ASP A 59 9.96 5.00 3.64
N SER A 60 10.85 5.44 4.48
CA SER A 60 11.42 4.60 5.54
C SER A 60 12.05 5.44 6.63
N ALA A 61 12.25 4.78 7.76
CA ALA A 61 13.00 5.34 8.89
C ALA A 61 12.32 6.51 9.60
N ASP A 62 11.08 6.82 9.31
CA ASP A 62 10.29 7.85 9.98
C ASP A 62 9.06 7.25 10.65
N ASN A 63 8.43 8.06 11.47
CA ASN A 63 7.13 7.79 12.03
C ASN A 63 6.07 8.15 11.00
N ILE A 64 5.63 7.16 10.24
CA ILE A 64 4.63 7.31 9.19
C ILE A 64 3.33 6.72 9.69
N ASP A 65 2.28 7.53 9.68
CA ASP A 65 0.92 7.15 9.99
C ASP A 65 0.06 7.19 8.72
N ALA A 66 -1.03 6.44 8.69
CA ALA A 66 -2.06 6.61 7.68
C ALA A 66 -3.06 7.69 8.14
N LEU A 67 -3.19 8.74 7.34
CA LEU A 67 -4.12 9.84 7.57
C LEU A 67 -5.29 9.72 6.61
N ILE A 68 -6.52 9.94 7.11
CA ILE A 68 -7.72 9.98 6.26
C ILE A 68 -8.51 11.26 6.49
N ARG A 69 -9.30 11.60 5.47
CA ARG A 69 -10.32 12.65 5.53
C ARG A 69 -11.56 12.20 4.77
N ARG A 70 -12.72 12.56 5.27
CA ARG A 70 -14.01 12.17 4.72
C ARG A 70 -14.79 13.36 4.24
N LYS A 71 -15.57 13.14 3.17
CA LYS A 71 -16.51 14.10 2.62
C LYS A 71 -17.86 13.39 2.41
N PRO A 72 -18.75 13.38 3.40
CA PRO A 72 -20.10 12.85 3.26
C PRO A 72 -20.93 13.67 2.25
N ASN A 73 -21.87 13.03 1.55
CA ASN A 73 -22.67 13.62 0.49
C ASN A 73 -21.81 14.34 -0.57
N ALA A 74 -20.75 13.68 -1.01
CA ALA A 74 -19.70 14.26 -1.83
C ALA A 74 -20.22 14.83 -3.16
N SER A 75 -21.26 14.24 -3.75
CA SER A 75 -21.90 14.69 -4.98
C SER A 75 -22.71 15.99 -4.82
N ARG A 76 -23.06 16.37 -3.59
CA ARG A 76 -23.88 17.57 -3.32
C ARG A 76 -23.08 18.84 -3.10
N TYR A 77 -21.79 18.71 -2.86
CA TYR A 77 -20.92 19.83 -2.49
C TYR A 77 -19.84 20.06 -3.54
N SER A 78 -19.35 21.30 -3.62
CA SER A 78 -18.14 21.62 -4.37
C SER A 78 -16.95 20.84 -3.81
N ILE A 79 -15.86 20.77 -4.55
CA ILE A 79 -14.65 20.04 -4.12
C ILE A 79 -14.11 20.56 -2.77
N SER A 80 -14.25 21.87 -2.48
CA SER A 80 -13.74 22.53 -1.27
C SER A 80 -14.59 22.31 -0.03
N ASP A 81 -15.90 22.04 -0.17
CA ASP A 81 -16.86 22.08 0.93
C ASP A 81 -17.20 20.71 1.51
N GLY A 82 -17.74 20.68 2.71
CA GLY A 82 -18.32 19.47 3.33
C GLY A 82 -17.30 18.45 3.86
N TRP A 83 -16.06 18.84 4.03
CA TRP A 83 -15.02 17.96 4.60
C TRP A 83 -15.09 17.88 6.12
N GLU A 84 -15.02 16.66 6.65
CA GLU A 84 -14.77 16.43 8.06
C GLU A 84 -13.29 16.68 8.40
N ALA A 85 -12.96 16.82 9.69
CA ALA A 85 -11.57 16.94 10.13
C ALA A 85 -10.78 15.66 9.81
N PRO A 86 -9.49 15.78 9.47
CA PRO A 86 -8.64 14.61 9.27
C PRO A 86 -8.52 13.76 10.54
N SER A 87 -8.42 12.45 10.35
CA SER A 87 -8.20 11.49 11.43
C SER A 87 -7.11 10.47 11.07
N LEU A 88 -6.33 10.05 12.07
CA LEU A 88 -5.33 9.01 11.88
C LEU A 88 -5.99 7.64 11.94
N ILE A 89 -5.70 6.81 10.93
CA ILE A 89 -5.87 5.38 11.05
C ILE A 89 -4.63 4.84 11.75
N LYS A 90 -4.84 4.19 12.88
CA LYS A 90 -3.76 3.60 13.66
C LYS A 90 -3.93 2.09 13.68
N PRO A 91 -3.52 1.38 12.63
CA PRO A 91 -3.55 -0.07 12.62
C PRO A 91 -2.86 -0.57 13.87
N LEU A 92 -3.51 -1.48 14.60
CA LEU A 92 -3.01 -1.97 15.88
C LEU A 92 -2.72 -0.84 16.90
N GLU A 93 -3.41 0.31 16.79
CA GLU A 93 -3.21 1.52 17.64
C GLU A 93 -1.76 1.98 17.76
N MET A 94 -0.95 1.83 16.72
CA MET A 94 0.42 2.32 16.76
C MET A 94 0.44 3.82 17.11
N ARG A 95 1.28 4.19 18.06
CA ARG A 95 1.40 5.56 18.55
C ARG A 95 2.80 6.07 18.35
N ASP A 96 2.90 7.37 18.23
CA ASP A 96 4.17 8.03 18.23
C ASP A 96 4.96 7.74 19.49
N TYR A 97 6.18 7.38 19.25
CA TYR A 97 7.12 7.09 20.28
C TYR A 97 8.51 7.54 19.81
N SER A 98 9.08 8.53 20.45
CA SER A 98 10.45 8.95 20.18
C SER A 98 11.43 8.18 21.07
N ASN A 99 12.54 7.75 20.47
CA ASN A 99 13.60 7.09 21.21
C ASN A 99 14.40 8.08 22.07
N LYS A 100 15.35 7.56 22.87
CA LYS A 100 16.25 8.34 23.74
C LYS A 100 17.05 9.44 23.02
N TYR A 101 17.10 9.44 21.70
CA TYR A 101 17.81 10.42 20.89
C TYR A 101 16.90 11.52 20.34
N GLY A 102 15.62 11.51 20.65
CA GLY A 102 14.65 12.50 20.17
C GLY A 102 14.16 12.28 18.74
N TYR A 103 14.55 11.19 18.10
CA TYR A 103 14.09 10.83 16.76
C TYR A 103 12.90 9.87 16.80
N ALA A 104 12.04 9.98 15.81
CA ALA A 104 10.91 9.10 15.60
C ALA A 104 11.22 7.60 15.32
N PRO A 105 12.45 7.16 15.05
CA PRO A 105 12.72 5.82 14.55
C PRO A 105 12.48 4.65 15.50
N ALA A 106 11.92 4.85 16.64
CA ALA A 106 11.63 3.75 17.58
C ALA A 106 10.25 3.12 17.39
N SER A 107 9.34 3.85 16.73
CA SER A 107 8.01 3.36 16.40
C SER A 107 8.00 2.58 15.09
N SER A 108 6.88 1.94 14.79
CA SER A 108 6.62 1.32 13.48
C SER A 108 6.10 2.36 12.50
N SER A 109 6.31 2.11 11.21
CA SER A 109 5.76 2.90 10.11
C SER A 109 4.62 2.15 9.43
N VAL A 110 3.57 2.88 9.06
CA VAL A 110 2.40 2.37 8.33
C VAL A 110 2.34 3.10 6.99
N ILE A 111 2.52 2.39 5.88
CA ILE A 111 2.64 2.97 4.54
C ILE A 111 1.86 2.16 3.50
N ASP A 112 1.69 2.74 2.31
CA ASP A 112 1.17 2.06 1.12
C ASP A 112 -0.26 1.52 1.30
N GLY A 113 -1.20 2.36 1.71
CA GLY A 113 -2.60 1.96 1.86
C GLY A 113 -3.29 1.68 0.53
N ALA A 114 -3.95 0.52 0.41
CA ALA A 114 -4.88 0.19 -0.67
C ALA A 114 -6.30 0.06 -0.14
N ILE A 115 -7.18 0.98 -0.55
CA ILE A 115 -8.56 1.04 -0.07
C ILE A 115 -9.53 0.38 -1.06
N ILE A 116 -10.58 -0.24 -0.54
CA ILE A 116 -11.69 -0.82 -1.30
C ILE A 116 -13.02 -0.71 -0.54
N GLU A 117 -14.11 -0.53 -1.27
CA GLU A 117 -15.46 -0.78 -0.77
C GLU A 117 -15.83 -2.24 -1.01
N ASP A 118 -16.00 -3.00 0.06
CA ASP A 118 -16.60 -4.34 0.04
C ASP A 118 -18.12 -4.19 0.02
N SER A 119 -18.69 -4.07 -1.18
CA SER A 119 -20.12 -3.86 -1.39
C SER A 119 -20.97 -5.05 -0.94
N VAL A 120 -20.40 -6.26 -0.92
CA VAL A 120 -21.08 -7.49 -0.46
C VAL A 120 -21.29 -7.46 1.05
N ARG A 121 -20.35 -6.86 1.81
CA ARG A 121 -20.42 -6.82 3.28
C ARG A 121 -20.69 -5.43 3.82
N HIS A 122 -20.96 -4.45 2.92
CA HIS A 122 -21.29 -3.06 3.27
C HIS A 122 -20.24 -2.42 4.20
N ARG A 123 -18.97 -2.46 3.79
CA ARG A 123 -17.87 -1.93 4.58
C ARG A 123 -16.73 -1.42 3.70
N LEU A 124 -15.90 -0.59 4.27
CA LEU A 124 -14.59 -0.28 3.69
C LEU A 124 -13.54 -1.24 4.25
N MET A 125 -12.56 -1.56 3.44
CA MET A 125 -11.35 -2.28 3.84
C MET A 125 -10.14 -1.49 3.36
N ILE A 126 -9.12 -1.41 4.20
CA ILE A 126 -7.77 -0.98 3.80
C ILE A 126 -6.82 -2.14 4.10
N VAL A 127 -5.99 -2.47 3.13
CA VAL A 127 -4.81 -3.31 3.34
C VAL A 127 -3.60 -2.41 3.26
N ILE A 128 -2.70 -2.50 4.23
CA ILE A 128 -1.61 -1.54 4.41
C ILE A 128 -0.35 -2.22 4.94
N ASP A 129 0.80 -1.71 4.57
CA ASP A 129 2.09 -2.20 5.04
C ASP A 129 2.44 -1.64 6.42
N LEU A 130 2.97 -2.50 7.28
CA LEU A 130 3.47 -2.19 8.61
C LEU A 130 4.95 -2.57 8.71
N TRP A 131 5.81 -1.59 8.91
CA TRP A 131 7.23 -1.79 9.15
C TRP A 131 7.54 -1.73 10.65
N ALA A 132 8.14 -2.79 11.16
CA ALA A 132 8.58 -2.82 12.55
C ALA A 132 9.83 -1.95 12.76
N TRP A 133 9.94 -1.34 13.93
CA TRP A 133 11.10 -0.59 14.46
C TRP A 133 11.91 0.16 13.41
N ASN A 134 11.28 1.08 12.74
CA ASN A 134 11.95 1.93 11.80
C ASN A 134 12.50 1.17 10.56
N GLY A 135 11.80 0.13 10.18
CA GLY A 135 12.02 -0.57 8.94
C GLY A 135 11.53 0.27 7.74
N GLY A 136 12.03 -0.06 6.57
CA GLY A 136 11.61 0.51 5.29
C GLY A 136 12.40 -0.13 4.16
N VAL A 137 12.02 0.16 2.91
CA VAL A 137 12.67 -0.41 1.72
C VAL A 137 14.12 0.04 1.56
N PHE A 138 14.44 1.21 2.10
CA PHE A 138 15.78 1.77 2.02
C PHE A 138 16.48 1.74 3.38
N GLU A 139 17.80 1.57 3.38
CA GLU A 139 18.62 1.82 4.57
C GLU A 139 18.44 3.27 4.99
N HIS A 140 18.60 3.53 6.29
CA HIS A 140 18.47 4.88 6.83
C HIS A 140 19.06 5.92 5.92
N LEU A 141 18.22 6.83 5.52
CA LEU A 141 18.65 8.08 4.93
C LEU A 141 19.48 8.78 6.00
N ASN A 142 20.74 9.09 5.69
CA ASN A 142 21.54 9.98 6.53
C ASN A 142 20.86 11.36 6.46
N VAL A 143 20.02 11.65 7.43
CA VAL A 143 19.49 13.00 7.59
C VAL A 143 20.62 13.83 8.18
N SER A 144 21.17 14.72 7.40
CA SER A 144 22.12 15.72 7.87
C SER A 144 21.45 16.65 8.87
N PRO A 145 22.20 17.31 9.78
CA PRO A 145 21.63 18.25 10.74
C PRO A 145 20.82 19.40 10.13
N ASP A 146 21.00 19.67 8.85
CA ASP A 146 20.24 20.65 8.06
C ASP A 146 18.96 20.09 7.44
N GLY A 147 18.61 18.82 7.72
CA GLY A 147 17.43 18.15 7.18
C GLY A 147 17.62 17.59 5.76
N SER A 148 18.80 17.74 5.15
CA SER A 148 19.08 17.16 3.85
C SER A 148 19.19 15.64 3.94
N VAL A 149 18.56 14.94 2.98
CA VAL A 149 18.50 13.48 2.91
C VAL A 149 19.46 13.01 1.82
N ASN A 150 20.54 12.35 2.22
CA ASN A 150 21.40 11.64 1.28
C ASN A 150 20.82 10.27 0.98
N GLY A 151 20.58 9.99 -0.30
CA GLY A 151 19.91 8.78 -0.79
C GLY A 151 20.45 7.50 -0.15
N GLY A 152 19.54 6.75 0.49
CA GLY A 152 19.86 5.47 1.08
C GLY A 152 20.13 4.40 0.02
N ARG A 153 20.88 3.36 0.39
CA ARG A 153 21.04 2.17 -0.43
C ARG A 153 19.82 1.25 -0.22
N PRO A 154 19.37 0.54 -1.25
CA PRO A 154 18.34 -0.48 -1.07
C PRO A 154 18.75 -1.46 0.03
N ARG A 155 17.84 -1.72 0.96
CA ARG A 155 18.09 -2.61 2.09
C ARG A 155 18.20 -4.05 1.61
N LYS A 156 19.15 -4.79 2.16
CA LYS A 156 19.19 -6.24 2.02
C LYS A 156 18.31 -6.86 3.09
N PHE A 157 17.05 -7.12 2.78
CA PHE A 157 16.17 -7.81 3.71
C PHE A 157 16.52 -9.30 3.77
N PRO A 158 16.42 -9.92 4.96
CA PRO A 158 16.45 -11.38 5.07
C PRO A 158 15.22 -11.97 4.36
N LEU A 159 15.33 -13.20 3.89
CA LEU A 159 14.17 -13.97 3.45
C LEU A 159 13.25 -14.22 4.64
N GLY A 160 11.93 -14.27 4.38
CA GLY A 160 10.95 -14.76 5.32
C GLY A 160 9.96 -13.72 5.82
N ASP A 161 8.87 -14.20 6.37
CA ASP A 161 7.68 -13.47 6.76
C ASP A 161 7.55 -13.22 8.27
N GLY A 162 8.49 -13.73 9.07
CA GLY A 162 8.47 -13.59 10.53
C GLY A 162 7.55 -14.58 11.25
N PHE A 163 7.14 -15.66 10.59
CA PHE A 163 6.28 -16.69 11.18
C PHE A 163 6.97 -18.05 11.20
N ALA A 164 6.51 -18.93 12.09
CA ALA A 164 6.84 -20.35 12.12
C ALA A 164 5.56 -21.18 12.14
N THR A 165 5.59 -22.35 11.49
CA THR A 165 4.50 -23.33 11.60
C THR A 165 4.81 -24.29 12.74
N VAL A 166 4.08 -24.19 13.84
CA VAL A 166 4.25 -25.01 15.04
C VAL A 166 2.94 -25.70 15.36
N ALA A 167 2.99 -27.02 15.54
CA ALA A 167 1.79 -27.85 15.79
C ALA A 167 0.66 -27.60 14.76
N GLY A 168 1.03 -27.41 13.49
CA GLY A 168 0.09 -27.20 12.39
C GLY A 168 -0.55 -25.80 12.33
N ARG A 169 -0.07 -24.84 13.12
CA ARG A 169 -0.54 -23.45 13.14
C ARG A 169 0.58 -22.46 12.84
N ASP A 170 0.27 -21.42 12.11
CA ASP A 170 1.20 -20.32 11.86
C ASP A 170 1.23 -19.38 13.06
N MET A 171 2.41 -19.16 13.62
CA MET A 171 2.64 -18.36 14.82
C MET A 171 3.67 -17.29 14.56
N LEU A 172 3.44 -16.10 15.11
CA LEU A 172 4.38 -14.98 15.00
C LEU A 172 5.62 -15.24 15.83
N LEU A 173 6.79 -15.22 15.20
CA LEU A 173 8.08 -15.36 15.86
C LEU A 173 8.39 -14.12 16.70
N LEU A 174 8.82 -14.34 17.95
CA LEU A 174 9.25 -13.31 18.88
C LEU A 174 10.61 -13.68 19.46
N SER A 175 11.44 -12.68 19.70
CA SER A 175 12.76 -12.84 20.32
C SER A 175 12.86 -12.07 21.62
N THR A 176 13.40 -12.71 22.67
CA THR A 176 13.85 -12.03 23.89
C THR A 176 15.22 -11.37 23.71
N HIS A 177 15.93 -11.68 22.64
CA HIS A 177 17.22 -11.10 22.32
C HIS A 177 17.03 -9.75 21.61
N ASN A 178 17.99 -8.84 21.80
CA ASN A 178 17.98 -7.59 21.03
C ASN A 178 18.37 -7.89 19.58
N VAL A 179 17.37 -8.14 18.74
CA VAL A 179 17.57 -8.43 17.30
C VAL A 179 17.71 -7.16 16.47
N THR A 180 17.56 -5.97 17.06
CA THR A 180 17.76 -4.69 16.34
C THR A 180 19.25 -4.35 16.14
N GLY A 181 20.16 -5.05 16.84
CA GLY A 181 21.57 -4.70 16.98
C GLY A 181 21.77 -3.49 17.91
N ASP A 182 22.93 -3.41 18.56
CA ASP A 182 23.34 -2.19 19.24
C ASP A 182 23.65 -1.13 18.20
N ALA A 183 22.66 -0.34 17.85
CA ALA A 183 22.89 0.90 17.15
C ALA A 183 23.45 1.89 18.18
N ASP A 184 24.75 1.94 18.33
CA ASP A 184 25.41 3.16 18.82
C ASP A 184 24.90 4.31 17.94
N GLY A 185 24.05 5.11 18.55
CA GLY A 185 23.24 6.11 17.91
C GLY A 185 23.99 6.89 16.82
N LEU A 186 23.39 7.09 15.69
CA LEU A 186 23.73 7.85 14.49
C LEU A 186 24.23 7.06 13.26
N ARG A 187 24.70 5.84 13.38
CA ARG A 187 25.00 4.99 12.21
C ARG A 187 24.39 3.63 12.44
N GLY A 188 23.06 3.56 12.28
CA GLY A 188 22.34 2.31 12.48
C GLY A 188 22.78 1.23 11.51
N ASN A 189 23.81 0.49 11.85
CA ASN A 189 24.01 -0.83 11.33
C ASN A 189 22.90 -1.72 11.93
N ILE A 190 21.74 -1.73 11.28
CA ILE A 190 20.75 -2.75 11.53
C ILE A 190 21.45 -4.07 11.22
N ASN A 191 21.44 -4.98 12.17
CA ASN A 191 21.99 -6.29 11.95
C ASN A 191 21.19 -7.00 10.86
N LEU A 192 21.65 -6.90 9.61
CA LEU A 192 21.03 -7.53 8.44
C LEU A 192 21.15 -9.06 8.46
N ASN A 193 21.87 -9.62 9.43
CA ASN A 193 22.06 -11.04 9.64
C ASN A 193 21.13 -11.60 10.71
N ILE A 194 19.94 -10.99 10.90
CA ILE A 194 18.95 -11.58 11.81
C ILE A 194 18.56 -12.94 11.24
N ASP A 195 18.96 -13.96 11.96
CA ASP A 195 18.62 -15.35 11.68
C ASP A 195 17.40 -15.72 12.51
N ARG A 196 16.52 -16.55 11.95
CA ARG A 196 15.40 -17.14 12.68
C ARG A 196 15.85 -17.87 13.95
N SER A 197 17.07 -18.38 14.01
CA SER A 197 17.63 -19.04 15.20
C SER A 197 17.69 -18.16 16.46
N GLN A 198 17.56 -16.84 16.31
CA GLN A 198 17.52 -15.89 17.42
C GLN A 198 16.12 -15.75 18.05
N PHE A 199 15.11 -16.43 17.50
CA PHE A 199 13.73 -16.37 17.99
C PHE A 199 13.45 -17.57 18.87
N ASP A 200 13.05 -17.30 20.09
CA ASP A 200 12.89 -18.26 21.19
C ASP A 200 11.43 -18.36 21.70
N LEU A 201 10.57 -17.50 21.20
CA LEU A 201 9.15 -17.45 21.55
C LEU A 201 8.26 -17.40 20.28
N VAL A 202 7.01 -17.82 20.45
CA VAL A 202 5.97 -17.68 19.43
C VAL A 202 4.67 -17.17 20.03
N ALA A 203 4.00 -16.23 19.32
CA ALA A 203 2.67 -15.78 19.66
C ALA A 203 1.62 -16.50 18.78
N ASP A 204 0.64 -17.13 19.42
CA ASP A 204 -0.43 -17.89 18.79
C ASP A 204 -1.62 -16.96 18.49
N LEU A 205 -1.59 -16.33 17.32
CA LEU A 205 -2.56 -15.27 16.97
C LEU A 205 -3.99 -15.79 16.85
N ASP A 206 -4.16 -17.01 16.35
CA ASP A 206 -5.45 -17.63 16.07
C ASP A 206 -5.85 -18.69 17.13
N GLY A 207 -5.01 -18.88 18.13
CA GLY A 207 -5.23 -19.85 19.19
C GLY A 207 -6.16 -19.38 20.32
N PRO A 208 -6.41 -20.27 21.29
CA PRO A 208 -7.23 -19.93 22.44
C PRO A 208 -6.56 -18.82 23.26
N ARG A 209 -7.33 -17.80 23.60
CA ARG A 209 -6.89 -16.69 24.43
C ARG A 209 -6.63 -17.13 25.88
N ASP A 210 -5.84 -16.35 26.59
CA ASP A 210 -5.69 -16.53 28.05
C ASP A 210 -6.96 -16.11 28.82
N LYS A 211 -6.92 -16.24 30.14
CA LYS A 211 -8.06 -15.88 31.03
C LYS A 211 -8.44 -14.40 30.98
N HIS A 212 -7.62 -13.55 30.37
CA HIS A 212 -7.85 -12.11 30.19
C HIS A 212 -8.21 -11.75 28.75
N GLY A 213 -8.46 -12.74 27.87
CA GLY A 213 -8.77 -12.54 26.46
C GLY A 213 -7.57 -12.22 25.56
N ARG A 214 -6.34 -12.48 26.02
CA ARG A 214 -5.10 -12.09 25.33
C ARG A 214 -4.51 -13.25 24.52
N ILE A 215 -3.74 -12.90 23.51
CA ILE A 215 -2.92 -13.80 22.70
C ILE A 215 -1.87 -14.44 23.61
N ARG A 216 -1.81 -15.76 23.59
CA ARG A 216 -0.81 -16.51 24.35
C ARG A 216 0.53 -16.52 23.63
N ILE A 217 1.59 -16.38 24.39
CA ILE A 217 2.97 -16.56 23.93
C ILE A 217 3.51 -17.84 24.57
N TYR A 218 4.22 -18.63 23.78
CA TYR A 218 4.81 -19.90 24.21
C TYR A 218 6.31 -19.88 23.99
N GLU A 219 7.05 -20.56 24.86
CA GLU A 219 8.44 -20.92 24.61
C GLU A 219 8.50 -21.80 23.36
N LEU A 220 9.49 -21.59 22.51
CA LEU A 220 9.73 -22.40 21.33
C LEU A 220 10.76 -23.48 21.64
N ILE A 221 10.36 -24.74 21.49
CA ILE A 221 11.27 -25.87 21.59
C ILE A 221 11.81 -26.16 20.21
N GLY A 222 13.13 -26.28 20.10
CA GLY A 222 13.85 -26.39 18.83
C GLY A 222 14.35 -25.04 18.35
N ILE A 223 15.24 -25.07 17.38
CA ILE A 223 15.80 -23.85 16.78
C ILE A 223 15.17 -23.66 15.41
N PRO A 224 14.49 -22.51 15.17
CA PRO A 224 13.94 -22.21 13.86
C PRO A 224 15.03 -22.23 12.79
N ARG A 225 14.81 -23.01 11.73
CA ARG A 225 15.74 -23.08 10.61
C ARG A 225 15.64 -21.81 9.74
N PRO A 226 16.74 -21.41 9.06
CA PRO A 226 16.70 -20.28 8.14
C PRO A 226 15.68 -20.49 7.02
N TYR A 227 15.10 -19.39 6.54
CA TYR A 227 14.32 -19.43 5.31
C TYR A 227 15.22 -19.70 4.11
N THR A 228 14.72 -20.49 3.18
CA THR A 228 15.36 -20.76 1.89
C THR A 228 14.41 -20.44 0.75
N THR A 229 14.92 -20.39 -0.47
CA THR A 229 14.08 -20.23 -1.68
C THR A 229 13.16 -21.43 -1.93
N ALA A 230 13.44 -22.58 -1.32
CA ALA A 230 12.58 -23.76 -1.36
C ALA A 230 11.54 -23.79 -0.22
N GLY A 231 11.52 -22.76 0.63
CA GLY A 231 10.65 -22.68 1.80
C GLY A 231 11.39 -22.83 3.12
N VAL A 232 10.67 -23.18 4.16
CA VAL A 232 11.19 -23.40 5.51
C VAL A 232 10.69 -24.74 6.05
N ASP A 233 11.57 -25.44 6.75
CA ASP A 233 11.24 -26.68 7.47
C ASP A 233 11.19 -26.40 8.98
N ASP A 234 9.99 -26.32 9.52
CA ASP A 234 9.70 -26.12 10.93
C ASP A 234 9.35 -27.44 11.67
N SER A 235 9.58 -28.58 11.04
CA SER A 235 9.21 -29.90 11.60
C SER A 235 9.91 -30.24 12.94
N ASN A 236 11.02 -29.56 13.23
CA ASN A 236 11.76 -29.67 14.47
C ASN A 236 11.24 -28.77 15.60
N LEU A 237 10.23 -27.96 15.34
CA LEU A 237 9.69 -27.01 16.30
C LEU A 237 8.50 -27.59 17.05
N ALA A 238 8.44 -27.30 18.35
CA ALA A 238 7.30 -27.66 19.19
C ALA A 238 7.00 -26.53 20.19
N LEU A 239 5.78 -26.52 20.72
CA LEU A 239 5.42 -25.61 21.79
C LEU A 239 6.00 -26.09 23.13
N GLY A 240 6.68 -25.20 23.80
CA GLY A 240 7.09 -25.35 25.18
C GLY A 240 6.02 -24.86 26.15
N ARG A 241 6.47 -24.38 27.31
CA ARG A 241 5.58 -23.81 28.31
C ARG A 241 4.97 -22.49 27.81
N GLN A 242 3.75 -22.21 28.30
CA GLN A 242 3.21 -20.87 28.15
C GLN A 242 4.12 -19.87 28.88
N SER A 243 4.53 -18.84 28.15
CA SER A 243 5.36 -17.76 28.68
C SER A 243 4.56 -16.93 29.69
N ARG A 244 5.27 -16.19 30.53
CA ARG A 244 4.67 -15.15 31.40
C ARG A 244 4.17 -13.95 30.60
N TYR A 245 4.57 -13.82 29.33
CA TYR A 245 4.15 -12.75 28.44
C TYR A 245 2.87 -13.11 27.69
N SER A 246 2.09 -12.08 27.35
CA SER A 246 0.91 -12.16 26.48
C SER A 246 0.73 -10.84 25.74
N LEU A 247 -0.07 -10.86 24.64
CA LEU A 247 -0.40 -9.68 23.83
C LEU A 247 -1.90 -9.45 23.85
N ASP A 248 -2.33 -8.20 23.80
CA ASP A 248 -3.69 -7.89 23.38
C ASP A 248 -3.83 -7.86 21.84
N ASP A 249 -5.01 -7.54 21.33
CA ASP A 249 -5.25 -7.47 19.89
C ASP A 249 -4.54 -6.28 19.21
N ASN A 250 -4.05 -5.34 19.99
CA ASN A 250 -3.19 -4.23 19.54
C ASN A 250 -1.69 -4.55 19.65
N PHE A 251 -1.36 -5.78 19.97
CA PHE A 251 0.01 -6.23 20.20
C PHE A 251 0.72 -5.48 21.34
N ASN A 252 -0.03 -4.87 22.25
CA ASN A 252 0.52 -4.38 23.51
C ASN A 252 1.00 -5.57 24.35
N LEU A 253 2.18 -5.43 24.93
CA LEU A 253 2.84 -6.48 25.69
C LEU A 253 2.49 -6.42 27.17
N PHE A 254 2.19 -7.57 27.73
CA PHE A 254 1.90 -7.78 29.16
C PHE A 254 2.84 -8.82 29.73
N GLU A 255 3.28 -8.63 30.96
CA GLU A 255 4.02 -9.61 31.76
C GLU A 255 3.19 -10.01 32.97
N ALA A 256 2.91 -11.28 33.15
CA ALA A 256 2.07 -11.82 34.22
C ALA A 256 0.74 -11.06 34.41
N GLY A 257 0.15 -10.57 33.32
CA GLY A 257 -1.09 -9.81 33.32
C GLY A 257 -0.94 -8.29 33.51
N ILE A 258 0.26 -7.80 33.77
CA ILE A 258 0.57 -6.36 33.97
C ILE A 258 1.01 -5.77 32.63
N PRO A 259 0.42 -4.65 32.15
CA PRO A 259 0.85 -4.00 30.93
C PRO A 259 2.25 -3.42 31.06
N LEU A 260 3.06 -3.59 30.03
CA LEU A 260 4.39 -3.00 29.94
C LEU A 260 4.33 -1.70 29.14
N TYR A 261 5.27 -0.80 29.44
CA TYR A 261 5.32 0.53 28.84
C TYR A 261 6.73 0.87 28.40
N VAL A 262 6.83 1.67 27.36
CA VAL A 262 8.04 2.37 26.95
C VAL A 262 7.94 3.84 27.32
N PHE A 263 9.07 4.44 27.68
CA PHE A 263 9.13 5.85 28.03
C PHE A 263 9.53 6.66 26.80
N GLN A 264 8.74 7.68 26.53
CA GLN A 264 9.13 8.65 25.53
C GLN A 264 10.26 9.50 26.11
N HIS A 265 11.44 9.47 25.45
CA HIS A 265 12.62 10.20 25.95
C HIS A 265 12.35 11.70 26.02
N GLY A 266 12.73 12.32 27.13
CA GLY A 266 12.54 13.76 27.37
C GLY A 266 11.12 14.18 27.72
N SER A 267 10.19 13.25 27.91
CA SER A 267 8.84 13.52 28.36
C SER A 267 8.41 12.56 29.46
N ALA A 268 7.44 12.97 30.31
CA ALA A 268 6.78 12.08 31.25
C ALA A 268 5.76 11.13 30.62
N ARG A 269 5.67 11.14 29.29
CA ARG A 269 4.71 10.30 28.57
C ARG A 269 5.21 8.86 28.50
N ILE A 270 4.32 7.95 28.86
CA ILE A 270 4.49 6.52 28.71
C ILE A 270 3.55 6.04 27.60
N THR A 271 4.02 5.08 26.83
CA THR A 271 3.25 4.44 25.76
C THR A 271 3.25 2.93 26.00
N PRO A 272 2.12 2.22 25.80
CA PRO A 272 2.12 0.77 25.88
C PRO A 272 3.21 0.18 25.00
N MET A 273 4.00 -0.72 25.57
CA MET A 273 5.08 -1.41 24.86
C MET A 273 4.47 -2.39 23.85
N ARG A 274 4.98 -2.38 22.62
CA ARG A 274 4.54 -3.27 21.55
C ARG A 274 5.71 -4.02 20.95
N VAL A 275 5.45 -5.23 20.49
CA VAL A 275 6.49 -6.08 19.88
C VAL A 275 7.06 -5.51 18.58
N PHE A 276 6.39 -4.52 17.99
CA PHE A 276 6.86 -3.81 16.79
C PHE A 276 7.75 -2.59 17.10
N TYR A 277 7.94 -2.25 18.35
CA TYR A 277 8.78 -1.13 18.74
C TYR A 277 10.24 -1.56 18.97
N LYS A 278 11.16 -0.67 18.62
CA LYS A 278 12.60 -0.92 18.78
C LYS A 278 13.01 -1.22 20.23
N ASP A 279 12.41 -0.53 21.19
CA ASP A 279 12.74 -0.66 22.61
C ASP A 279 11.84 -1.69 23.33
N SER A 280 11.12 -2.52 22.57
CA SER A 280 10.37 -3.63 23.14
C SER A 280 11.31 -4.73 23.65
N ILE A 281 10.97 -5.30 24.80
CA ILE A 281 11.70 -6.45 25.36
C ILE A 281 11.42 -7.76 24.60
N LEU A 282 10.34 -7.80 23.81
CA LEU A 282 10.08 -8.85 22.83
C LEU A 282 9.98 -8.20 21.47
N GLN A 283 10.72 -8.71 20.51
CA GLN A 283 10.80 -8.13 19.17
C GLN A 283 10.36 -9.15 18.10
N VAL A 284 9.63 -8.65 17.12
CA VAL A 284 9.25 -9.40 15.92
C VAL A 284 10.43 -9.51 14.94
N PHE A 285 10.30 -10.37 13.93
CA PHE A 285 11.25 -10.45 12.84
C PHE A 285 11.28 -9.13 12.05
N ASN A 286 12.49 -8.65 11.69
CA ASN A 286 12.68 -7.38 10.98
C ASN A 286 12.29 -7.50 9.50
N THR A 287 11.01 -7.36 9.24
CA THR A 287 10.45 -7.43 7.91
C THR A 287 9.24 -6.49 7.81
N ASN A 288 8.70 -6.30 6.60
CA ASN A 288 7.37 -5.71 6.51
C ASN A 288 6.31 -6.73 6.90
N HIS A 289 5.32 -6.26 7.61
CA HIS A 289 4.09 -6.96 7.89
C HIS A 289 2.96 -6.32 7.10
N ILE A 290 1.85 -7.04 6.92
CA ILE A 290 0.67 -6.54 6.21
C ILE A 290 -0.51 -6.64 7.15
N VAL A 291 -1.27 -5.55 7.24
CA VAL A 291 -2.44 -5.41 8.11
C VAL A 291 -3.67 -5.12 7.27
N GLU A 292 -4.77 -5.80 7.55
CA GLU A 292 -6.09 -5.43 7.04
C GLU A 292 -6.90 -4.75 8.14
N ILE A 293 -7.61 -3.69 7.81
CA ILE A 293 -8.50 -2.94 8.69
C ILE A 293 -9.84 -2.68 8.01
N TYR A 294 -10.90 -2.53 8.79
CA TYR A 294 -12.27 -2.37 8.31
C TYR A 294 -12.97 -1.18 8.95
N SER A 295 -13.87 -0.57 8.18
CA SER A 295 -14.83 0.41 8.66
C SER A 295 -16.23 0.01 8.19
N TYR A 296 -17.21 0.10 9.08
CA TYR A 296 -18.63 -0.17 8.79
C TYR A 296 -19.49 1.10 8.77
N ASP A 297 -18.86 2.26 8.81
CA ASP A 297 -19.48 3.58 8.88
C ASP A 297 -18.85 4.59 7.93
N ASP A 298 -18.52 4.13 6.71
CA ASP A 298 -17.91 4.90 5.63
C ASP A 298 -16.59 5.60 6.06
N GLY A 299 -15.76 4.91 6.82
CA GLY A 299 -14.44 5.40 7.22
C GLY A 299 -14.45 6.34 8.42
N ARG A 300 -15.56 6.48 9.17
CA ARG A 300 -15.60 7.30 10.39
C ARG A 300 -14.84 6.65 11.53
N THR A 301 -15.05 5.35 11.72
CA THR A 301 -14.30 4.53 12.68
C THR A 301 -13.71 3.30 12.00
N TRP A 302 -12.58 2.85 12.51
CA TRP A 302 -11.86 1.71 11.99
C TRP A 302 -11.59 0.71 13.11
N ASN A 303 -11.66 -0.58 12.77
CA ASN A 303 -11.26 -1.61 13.72
C ASN A 303 -9.73 -1.61 13.92
N MET A 304 -9.25 -2.41 14.87
CA MET A 304 -7.83 -2.47 15.25
C MET A 304 -6.92 -3.07 14.17
N GLY A 305 -7.51 -3.86 13.28
CA GLY A 305 -6.77 -4.55 12.23
C GLY A 305 -6.37 -5.98 12.60
N LYS A 306 -5.95 -6.71 11.58
CA LYS A 306 -5.49 -8.10 11.66
C LYS A 306 -4.22 -8.25 10.83
N LEU A 307 -3.21 -8.93 11.37
CA LEU A 307 -2.03 -9.31 10.58
C LEU A 307 -2.39 -10.40 9.57
N VAL A 308 -2.13 -10.12 8.30
CA VAL A 308 -2.36 -11.04 7.18
C VAL A 308 -1.07 -11.39 6.44
N THR A 309 0.07 -11.00 6.98
CA THR A 309 1.41 -11.16 6.40
C THR A 309 1.65 -12.56 5.83
N ARG A 310 1.40 -13.60 6.62
CA ARG A 310 1.64 -15.00 6.24
C ARG A 310 0.87 -15.42 5.00
N GLN A 311 -0.33 -14.88 4.80
CA GLN A 311 -1.20 -15.21 3.68
C GLN A 311 -0.80 -14.41 2.41
N PHE A 312 -0.26 -13.21 2.58
CA PHE A 312 0.17 -12.33 1.47
C PHE A 312 1.56 -12.67 0.98
N ARG A 313 2.49 -12.99 1.89
CA ARG A 313 3.89 -13.04 1.60
C ARG A 313 4.39 -14.47 1.36
N PRO A 314 5.01 -14.76 0.20
CA PRO A 314 5.75 -16.00 -0.02
C PRO A 314 6.99 -16.05 0.89
N VAL A 315 7.34 -17.24 1.37
CA VAL A 315 8.50 -17.42 2.27
C VAL A 315 9.85 -17.13 1.58
N ASP A 316 9.91 -17.21 0.27
CA ASP A 316 11.09 -16.92 -0.54
C ASP A 316 11.19 -15.44 -0.96
N SER A 317 10.23 -14.59 -0.55
CA SER A 317 10.32 -13.16 -0.79
C SER A 317 11.15 -12.44 0.28
N ARG A 318 11.87 -11.40 -0.12
CA ARG A 318 12.57 -10.49 0.81
C ARG A 318 11.65 -9.45 1.39
N TYR A 319 10.65 -9.03 0.64
CA TYR A 319 9.49 -8.25 1.07
C TYR A 319 8.33 -8.52 0.12
N THR A 320 7.13 -8.26 0.60
CA THR A 320 5.90 -8.15 -0.21
C THR A 320 5.17 -6.91 0.26
N LEU A 321 4.94 -5.98 -0.64
CA LEU A 321 4.30 -4.71 -0.35
C LEU A 321 2.96 -4.62 -1.07
N VAL A 322 2.03 -3.91 -0.46
CA VAL A 322 0.76 -3.55 -1.08
C VAL A 322 1.03 -2.48 -2.14
N ALA A 323 0.45 -2.61 -3.32
CA ALA A 323 0.48 -1.51 -4.28
C ALA A 323 -0.53 -0.45 -3.82
N PRO A 324 -0.07 0.79 -3.52
CA PRO A 324 -0.92 1.79 -2.90
C PRO A 324 -2.00 2.31 -3.85
N GLY A 325 -3.03 2.90 -3.27
CA GLY A 325 -4.13 3.53 -3.97
C GLY A 325 -5.43 2.75 -3.84
N ARG A 326 -5.76 1.87 -4.77
CA ARG A 326 -7.06 1.21 -4.80
C ARG A 326 -6.97 -0.27 -5.10
N SER A 327 -7.66 -1.07 -4.28
CA SER A 327 -8.01 -2.46 -4.58
C SER A 327 -9.37 -2.54 -5.30
N ILE A 328 -9.76 -3.69 -5.79
CA ILE A 328 -11.05 -3.88 -6.47
C ILE A 328 -11.86 -5.03 -5.87
N GLN A 329 -13.19 -4.93 -6.01
CA GLN A 329 -14.09 -6.07 -5.87
C GLN A 329 -14.66 -6.40 -7.25
N ILE A 330 -14.52 -7.66 -7.69
CA ILE A 330 -15.03 -8.13 -8.98
C ILE A 330 -16.56 -8.08 -8.93
N ARG A 331 -17.15 -7.43 -9.93
CA ARG A 331 -18.60 -7.18 -9.98
C ARG A 331 -19.37 -8.30 -10.68
N ALA A 332 -18.73 -8.99 -11.62
CA ALA A 332 -19.42 -9.94 -12.47
C ALA A 332 -18.54 -11.16 -12.83
N GLY A 333 -19.17 -12.20 -13.40
CA GLY A 333 -18.50 -13.44 -13.79
C GLY A 333 -18.38 -14.45 -12.65
N GLU A 334 -17.57 -15.49 -12.87
CA GLU A 334 -17.39 -16.61 -11.94
C GLU A 334 -16.88 -16.18 -10.56
N HIS A 335 -16.05 -15.13 -10.53
CA HIS A 335 -15.43 -14.63 -9.31
C HIS A 335 -16.10 -13.35 -8.77
N ALA A 336 -17.38 -13.12 -9.07
CA ALA A 336 -18.13 -11.98 -8.55
C ALA A 336 -18.11 -11.96 -7.00
N GLY A 337 -17.81 -10.80 -6.42
CA GLY A 337 -17.66 -10.62 -4.97
C GLY A 337 -16.23 -10.82 -4.44
N ARG A 338 -15.32 -11.42 -5.23
CA ARG A 338 -13.90 -11.54 -4.89
C ARG A 338 -13.28 -10.15 -4.73
N ILE A 339 -12.53 -9.96 -3.66
CA ILE A 339 -11.68 -8.78 -3.47
C ILE A 339 -10.28 -9.14 -3.96
N VAL A 340 -9.68 -8.25 -4.76
CA VAL A 340 -8.34 -8.41 -5.33
C VAL A 340 -7.50 -7.21 -4.91
N VAL A 341 -6.38 -7.49 -4.24
CA VAL A 341 -5.40 -6.50 -3.77
C VAL A 341 -4.15 -6.63 -4.64
N PRO A 342 -3.75 -5.57 -5.35
CA PRO A 342 -2.48 -5.58 -6.07
C PRO A 342 -1.31 -5.51 -5.10
N THR A 343 -0.27 -6.30 -5.36
CA THR A 343 0.94 -6.36 -4.54
C THR A 343 2.19 -6.45 -5.43
N TYR A 344 3.33 -6.07 -4.88
CA TYR A 344 4.62 -6.31 -5.50
C TYR A 344 5.61 -6.88 -4.48
N MET A 345 6.57 -7.63 -4.96
CA MET A 345 7.46 -8.38 -4.07
C MET A 345 8.86 -8.53 -4.66
N MET A 346 9.85 -8.56 -3.79
CA MET A 346 11.22 -8.89 -4.18
C MET A 346 11.46 -10.40 -4.00
N LEU A 347 11.50 -11.08 -5.13
CA LEU A 347 11.89 -12.49 -5.25
C LEU A 347 13.38 -12.62 -5.52
N PRO A 348 13.96 -13.83 -5.43
CA PRO A 348 15.38 -14.06 -5.78
C PRO A 348 15.76 -13.62 -7.20
N ALA A 349 14.81 -13.69 -8.15
CA ALA A 349 15.01 -13.31 -9.56
C ALA A 349 14.81 -11.82 -9.86
N GLY A 350 14.29 -11.01 -8.92
CA GLY A 350 14.01 -9.60 -9.09
C GLY A 350 12.67 -9.18 -8.51
N VAL A 351 12.22 -7.96 -8.81
CA VAL A 351 10.93 -7.43 -8.35
C VAL A 351 9.81 -7.83 -9.31
N SER A 352 8.69 -8.29 -8.76
CA SER A 352 7.54 -8.77 -9.52
C SER A 352 6.24 -8.27 -8.91
N CYS A 353 5.26 -7.98 -9.76
CA CYS A 353 3.88 -7.76 -9.36
C CYS A 353 3.11 -9.08 -9.29
N THR A 354 2.15 -9.12 -8.40
CA THR A 354 1.11 -10.15 -8.33
C THR A 354 -0.15 -9.57 -7.68
N THR A 355 -1.09 -10.44 -7.42
CA THR A 355 -2.31 -10.13 -6.67
C THR A 355 -2.44 -11.06 -5.49
N VAL A 356 -3.10 -10.58 -4.47
CA VAL A 356 -3.62 -11.40 -3.38
C VAL A 356 -5.13 -11.19 -3.34
N TYR A 357 -5.91 -12.25 -3.19
CA TYR A 357 -7.36 -12.16 -3.30
C TYR A 357 -8.06 -12.99 -2.23
N THR A 358 -9.31 -12.60 -1.95
CA THR A 358 -10.19 -13.29 -1.00
C THR A 358 -11.58 -13.45 -1.57
N ASP A 359 -12.18 -14.64 -1.39
CA ASP A 359 -13.56 -14.95 -1.74
C ASP A 359 -14.51 -14.90 -0.52
N ASP A 360 -13.94 -14.86 0.69
CA ASP A 360 -14.68 -14.90 1.96
C ASP A 360 -14.61 -13.59 2.76
N GLY A 361 -14.09 -12.52 2.13
CA GLY A 361 -14.01 -11.17 2.68
C GLY A 361 -12.92 -11.01 3.73
N GLY A 362 -11.73 -11.54 3.47
CA GLY A 362 -10.56 -11.34 4.30
C GLY A 362 -10.40 -12.38 5.43
N LYS A 363 -11.29 -13.39 5.52
CA LYS A 363 -11.06 -14.48 6.47
C LYS A 363 -9.85 -15.30 6.04
N THR A 364 -9.78 -15.60 4.74
CA THR A 364 -8.64 -16.25 4.10
C THR A 364 -8.22 -15.50 2.84
N TRP A 365 -6.91 -15.47 2.58
CA TRP A 365 -6.31 -14.85 1.42
C TRP A 365 -5.52 -15.86 0.61
N GLN A 366 -5.57 -15.74 -0.70
CA GLN A 366 -4.82 -16.56 -1.64
C GLN A 366 -3.95 -15.68 -2.52
N ARG A 367 -2.76 -16.18 -2.87
CA ARG A 367 -1.83 -15.48 -3.74
C ARG A 367 -2.02 -15.89 -5.18
N GLY A 368 -1.99 -14.93 -6.07
CA GLY A 368 -1.86 -15.16 -7.50
C GLY A 368 -0.43 -15.56 -7.89
N ILE A 369 -0.28 -15.96 -9.13
CA ILE A 369 1.02 -16.29 -9.72
C ILE A 369 1.77 -14.97 -10.01
N PRO A 370 3.02 -14.80 -9.52
CA PRO A 370 3.80 -13.62 -9.83
C PRO A 370 4.06 -13.46 -11.33
N MET A 371 3.99 -12.23 -11.83
CA MET A 371 4.46 -11.88 -13.18
C MET A 371 5.97 -12.10 -13.27
N PRO A 372 6.56 -12.18 -14.49
CA PRO A 372 8.00 -12.46 -14.62
C PRO A 372 8.87 -11.41 -13.91
N ALA A 373 9.60 -11.82 -12.87
CA ALA A 373 10.44 -10.93 -12.05
C ALA A 373 11.62 -10.31 -12.83
N THR A 374 12.00 -10.90 -13.96
CA THR A 374 13.05 -10.36 -14.84
C THR A 374 12.69 -9.05 -15.52
N ILE A 375 11.40 -8.63 -15.44
CA ILE A 375 10.92 -7.38 -16.00
C ILE A 375 11.06 -6.22 -15.00
N ASP A 376 11.21 -6.49 -13.70
CA ASP A 376 11.36 -5.51 -12.63
C ASP A 376 10.12 -4.61 -12.48
N LEU A 377 8.99 -5.23 -12.11
CA LEU A 377 7.70 -4.57 -11.92
C LEU A 377 7.50 -4.19 -10.46
N HIS A 378 6.99 -2.98 -10.26
CA HIS A 378 6.67 -2.43 -8.94
C HIS A 378 5.15 -2.30 -8.73
N GLU A 379 4.67 -1.16 -8.24
CA GLU A 379 3.25 -0.95 -7.95
C GLU A 379 2.37 -1.13 -9.19
N SER A 380 1.13 -1.56 -8.96
CA SER A 380 0.15 -1.76 -10.03
C SER A 380 -1.23 -1.27 -9.65
N ALA A 381 -1.97 -0.76 -10.65
CA ALA A 381 -3.41 -0.54 -10.57
C ALA A 381 -4.15 -1.66 -11.30
N ILE A 382 -5.28 -2.10 -10.75
CA ILE A 382 -6.10 -3.16 -11.33
C ILE A 382 -7.54 -2.68 -11.47
N ILE A 383 -8.18 -2.96 -12.60
CA ILE A 383 -9.58 -2.66 -12.87
C ILE A 383 -10.27 -3.84 -13.57
N GLU A 384 -11.57 -3.97 -13.39
CA GLU A 384 -12.42 -4.91 -14.14
C GLU A 384 -12.91 -4.23 -15.41
N VAL A 385 -12.25 -4.53 -16.56
CA VAL A 385 -12.53 -3.88 -17.86
C VAL A 385 -13.72 -4.46 -18.59
N LEU A 386 -13.99 -5.74 -18.39
CA LEU A 386 -15.19 -6.45 -18.89
C LEU A 386 -15.66 -7.39 -17.78
N PRO A 387 -16.92 -7.88 -17.77
CA PRO A 387 -17.40 -8.83 -16.79
C PRO A 387 -16.44 -10.01 -16.57
N GLY A 388 -15.81 -10.08 -15.39
CA GLY A 388 -14.84 -11.11 -15.00
C GLY A 388 -13.45 -10.99 -15.67
N VAL A 389 -13.19 -9.95 -16.44
CA VAL A 389 -11.87 -9.70 -17.05
C VAL A 389 -11.21 -8.54 -16.34
N LEU A 390 -10.07 -8.80 -15.71
CA LEU A 390 -9.26 -7.79 -15.05
C LEU A 390 -8.14 -7.33 -15.98
N ARG A 391 -7.78 -6.05 -15.85
CA ARG A 391 -6.59 -5.47 -16.48
C ARG A 391 -5.74 -4.79 -15.44
N SER A 392 -4.44 -5.06 -15.49
CA SER A 392 -3.42 -4.39 -14.67
C SER A 392 -2.69 -3.33 -15.48
N PHE A 393 -2.29 -2.25 -14.78
CA PHE A 393 -1.35 -1.25 -15.26
C PHE A 393 -0.19 -1.22 -14.26
N ASN A 394 0.99 -1.62 -14.70
CA ASN A 394 2.11 -1.93 -13.83
C ASN A 394 3.23 -0.90 -14.05
N ARG A 395 3.75 -0.36 -12.95
CA ARG A 395 4.97 0.44 -12.96
C ARG A 395 6.16 -0.45 -13.30
N HIS A 396 6.89 -0.10 -14.35
CA HIS A 396 8.14 -0.73 -14.72
C HIS A 396 9.32 0.12 -14.22
N SER A 397 10.38 -0.51 -13.75
CA SER A 397 11.55 0.21 -13.23
C SER A 397 12.16 1.15 -14.27
N ALA A 398 12.54 2.35 -13.80
CA ALA A 398 13.21 3.33 -14.65
C ALA A 398 14.53 2.83 -15.25
N SER A 399 15.25 1.92 -14.57
CA SER A 399 16.47 1.31 -15.07
C SER A 399 16.22 0.39 -16.27
N SER A 400 15.03 -0.19 -16.37
CA SER A 400 14.65 -1.12 -17.44
C SER A 400 13.85 -0.47 -18.58
N GLY A 401 13.58 0.84 -18.50
CA GLY A 401 12.84 1.56 -19.56
C GLY A 401 11.71 2.44 -19.09
N GLY A 402 11.13 2.17 -17.92
CA GLY A 402 10.15 3.03 -17.23
C GLY A 402 8.76 3.09 -17.86
N LYS A 403 8.43 2.23 -18.81
CA LYS A 403 7.10 2.18 -19.47
C LYS A 403 6.03 1.64 -18.53
N VAL A 404 4.78 2.07 -18.72
CA VAL A 404 3.63 1.41 -18.09
C VAL A 404 3.31 0.13 -18.86
N LEU A 405 3.38 -1.02 -18.18
CA LEU A 405 3.06 -2.31 -18.77
C LEU A 405 1.68 -2.78 -18.33
N THR A 406 0.95 -3.42 -19.24
CA THR A 406 -0.40 -3.92 -18.98
C THR A 406 -0.52 -5.40 -19.29
N ALA A 407 -1.34 -6.11 -18.50
CA ALA A 407 -1.72 -7.50 -18.70
C ALA A 407 -3.19 -7.71 -18.33
N GLU A 408 -3.78 -8.82 -18.82
CA GLU A 408 -5.14 -9.23 -18.46
C GLU A 408 -5.15 -10.52 -17.64
N SER A 409 -6.12 -10.62 -16.74
CA SER A 409 -6.50 -11.84 -16.04
C SER A 409 -7.95 -12.19 -16.35
N VAL A 410 -8.22 -13.48 -16.57
CA VAL A 410 -9.57 -14.03 -16.81
C VAL A 410 -9.97 -15.05 -15.73
N ASP A 411 -9.14 -15.21 -14.71
CA ASP A 411 -9.29 -16.15 -13.60
C ASP A 411 -9.36 -15.44 -12.24
N GLY A 412 -9.86 -14.20 -12.26
CA GLY A 412 -10.08 -13.41 -11.06
C GLY A 412 -8.79 -12.95 -10.38
N GLY A 413 -7.73 -12.69 -11.14
CA GLY A 413 -6.45 -12.19 -10.64
C GLY A 413 -5.47 -13.29 -10.26
N HIS A 414 -5.79 -14.58 -10.47
CA HIS A 414 -4.86 -15.65 -10.13
C HIS A 414 -3.64 -15.70 -11.06
N SER A 415 -3.87 -15.52 -12.36
CA SER A 415 -2.79 -15.47 -13.35
C SER A 415 -2.99 -14.32 -14.35
N TRP A 416 -1.92 -13.94 -15.04
CA TRP A 416 -1.88 -12.80 -15.93
C TRP A 416 -1.32 -13.16 -17.29
N SER A 417 -1.84 -12.54 -18.35
CA SER A 417 -1.34 -12.67 -19.72
C SER A 417 0.06 -12.08 -19.87
N THR A 418 0.67 -12.28 -21.03
CA THR A 418 1.92 -11.61 -21.40
C THR A 418 1.76 -10.09 -21.31
N LEU A 419 2.76 -9.43 -20.72
CA LEU A 419 2.84 -7.98 -20.59
C LEU A 419 3.05 -7.30 -21.95
N THR A 420 2.38 -6.18 -22.14
CA THR A 420 2.54 -5.30 -23.31
C THR A 420 2.60 -3.85 -22.86
N SER A 421 3.13 -2.93 -23.68
CA SER A 421 3.06 -1.49 -23.37
C SER A 421 1.61 -1.02 -23.30
N ALA A 422 1.25 -0.24 -22.29
CA ALA A 422 -0.10 0.31 -22.14
C ALA A 422 -0.38 1.41 -23.17
N PHE A 423 0.61 2.25 -23.47
CA PHE A 423 0.48 3.42 -24.35
C PHE A 423 1.18 3.24 -25.70
N GLY A 424 1.71 2.03 -26.00
CA GLY A 424 2.40 1.74 -27.25
C GLY A 424 3.85 2.27 -27.27
N ASP A 425 4.31 2.68 -28.47
CA ASP A 425 5.71 3.10 -28.67
C ASP A 425 5.97 4.54 -28.20
N ASP A 426 4.93 5.35 -28.04
CA ASP A 426 5.02 6.76 -27.64
C ASP A 426 5.18 6.94 -26.12
N ASP A 427 5.19 5.86 -25.34
CA ASP A 427 5.38 5.86 -23.89
C ASP A 427 6.79 6.36 -23.53
N GLN A 428 6.87 7.59 -23.01
CA GLN A 428 8.13 8.24 -22.61
C GLN A 428 8.74 7.65 -21.33
N GLY A 429 8.01 6.75 -20.69
CA GLY A 429 8.41 6.08 -19.48
C GLY A 429 8.06 6.85 -18.22
N VAL A 430 7.36 6.17 -17.32
CA VAL A 430 6.88 6.69 -16.04
C VAL A 430 7.62 5.98 -14.91
N ALA A 431 8.35 6.72 -14.10
CA ALA A 431 9.05 6.17 -12.93
C ALA A 431 8.21 6.32 -11.65
N CYS A 432 6.88 6.13 -11.76
CA CYS A 432 5.95 6.29 -10.65
C CYS A 432 4.79 5.29 -10.74
N GLN A 433 4.09 5.11 -9.64
CA GLN A 433 2.80 4.41 -9.58
C GLN A 433 1.79 5.11 -10.52
N VAL A 434 0.90 4.32 -11.10
CA VAL A 434 -0.23 4.78 -11.91
C VAL A 434 -1.54 4.44 -11.22
N SER A 435 -2.59 5.21 -11.48
CA SER A 435 -3.94 4.87 -11.04
C SER A 435 -4.89 4.69 -12.23
N ALA A 436 -5.91 3.84 -12.06
CA ALA A 436 -6.85 3.53 -13.12
C ALA A 436 -8.27 3.35 -12.58
N LEU A 437 -9.27 3.70 -13.41
CA LEU A 437 -10.68 3.61 -13.05
C LEU A 437 -11.53 3.31 -14.29
N MET A 438 -12.54 2.45 -14.14
CA MET A 438 -13.64 2.34 -15.11
C MET A 438 -14.61 3.49 -14.92
N LEU A 439 -14.89 4.20 -16.01
CA LEU A 439 -15.91 5.26 -16.01
C LEU A 439 -17.32 4.66 -15.99
N LYS A 440 -18.25 5.34 -15.34
CA LYS A 440 -19.66 4.92 -15.30
C LYS A 440 -20.38 5.18 -16.63
N GLN A 441 -19.96 6.21 -17.36
CA GLN A 441 -20.45 6.57 -18.67
C GLN A 441 -19.72 5.80 -19.80
N THR A 442 -20.39 5.62 -20.92
CA THR A 442 -19.78 5.18 -22.18
C THR A 442 -19.25 6.37 -22.97
N ILE A 443 -18.29 6.11 -23.84
CA ILE A 443 -17.71 7.13 -24.74
C ILE A 443 -17.76 6.59 -26.17
N ALA A 444 -18.00 7.47 -27.14
CA ALA A 444 -18.01 7.09 -28.55
C ALA A 444 -16.59 6.74 -29.02
N SER A 445 -16.43 5.57 -29.63
CA SER A 445 -15.18 5.19 -30.28
C SER A 445 -14.93 6.09 -31.50
N PRO A 446 -13.78 6.76 -31.59
CA PRO A 446 -13.42 7.51 -32.80
C PRO A 446 -13.38 6.67 -34.08
N THR A 447 -13.04 5.39 -33.95
CA THR A 447 -12.92 4.49 -35.08
C THR A 447 -14.27 3.97 -35.57
N THR A 448 -15.20 3.63 -34.68
CA THR A 448 -16.47 2.97 -35.04
C THR A 448 -17.71 3.83 -34.81
N GLY A 449 -17.63 4.91 -34.04
CA GLY A 449 -18.78 5.72 -33.61
C GLY A 449 -19.64 5.03 -32.54
N GLU A 450 -19.32 3.80 -32.14
CA GLU A 450 -20.09 3.05 -31.16
C GLU A 450 -19.84 3.56 -29.73
N GLN A 451 -20.88 3.63 -28.92
CA GLN A 451 -20.78 3.94 -27.48
C GLN A 451 -20.23 2.74 -26.71
N LEU A 452 -19.00 2.83 -26.25
CA LEU A 452 -18.28 1.74 -25.60
C LEU A 452 -17.96 2.07 -24.12
N PRO A 453 -17.82 1.03 -23.27
CA PRO A 453 -17.28 1.20 -21.94
C PRO A 453 -15.91 1.90 -22.01
N ALA A 454 -15.66 2.80 -21.06
CA ALA A 454 -14.44 3.59 -21.05
C ALA A 454 -13.72 3.49 -19.71
N LEU A 455 -12.42 3.72 -19.75
CA LEU A 455 -11.55 3.79 -18.60
C LEU A 455 -10.69 5.05 -18.65
N ILE A 456 -10.17 5.42 -17.49
CA ILE A 456 -9.19 6.48 -17.34
C ILE A 456 -7.96 5.93 -16.61
N VAL A 457 -6.78 6.31 -17.08
CA VAL A 457 -5.48 6.01 -16.44
C VAL A 457 -4.77 7.33 -16.18
N VAL A 458 -4.32 7.51 -14.95
CA VAL A 458 -3.59 8.72 -14.52
C VAL A 458 -2.15 8.35 -14.22
N SER A 459 -1.22 9.13 -14.77
CA SER A 459 0.22 8.95 -14.59
C SER A 459 0.96 10.28 -14.67
N ALA A 460 2.21 10.31 -14.21
CA ALA A 460 3.14 11.33 -14.66
C ALA A 460 3.52 11.09 -16.12
N ASP A 461 3.89 12.13 -16.85
CA ASP A 461 4.29 12.02 -18.26
C ASP A 461 5.79 11.69 -18.42
N ASP A 462 6.60 11.90 -17.39
CA ASP A 462 8.03 11.72 -17.48
C ASP A 462 8.65 10.98 -16.27
N ARG A 463 9.92 10.56 -16.46
CA ARG A 463 10.72 9.89 -15.42
C ARG A 463 11.08 10.79 -14.23
N ARG A 464 10.91 12.11 -14.34
CA ARG A 464 11.19 13.06 -13.27
C ARG A 464 9.97 13.29 -12.38
N ARG A 465 8.87 12.56 -12.64
CA ARG A 465 7.61 12.71 -11.92
C ARG A 465 7.06 14.12 -12.05
N ARG A 466 6.87 14.53 -13.29
CA ARG A 466 6.28 15.81 -13.66
C ARG A 466 5.12 15.59 -14.61
N HIS A 467 4.30 16.63 -14.79
CA HIS A 467 3.22 16.66 -15.74
C HIS A 467 2.24 15.50 -15.54
N GLY A 468 1.33 15.64 -14.61
CA GLY A 468 0.24 14.68 -14.43
C GLY A 468 -0.70 14.68 -15.62
N ILE A 469 -0.94 13.51 -16.20
CA ILE A 469 -1.83 13.32 -17.36
C ILE A 469 -2.89 12.27 -17.04
N ALA A 470 -4.12 12.55 -17.45
CA ALA A 470 -5.23 11.61 -17.46
C ALA A 470 -5.48 11.15 -18.89
N HIS A 471 -5.28 9.86 -19.17
CA HIS A 471 -5.52 9.24 -20.46
C HIS A 471 -6.86 8.50 -20.45
N VAL A 472 -7.70 8.72 -21.43
CA VAL A 472 -9.01 8.06 -21.59
C VAL A 472 -8.96 7.08 -22.74
N ALA A 473 -9.46 5.86 -22.52
CA ALA A 473 -9.60 4.84 -23.55
C ALA A 473 -11.00 4.24 -23.55
N VAL A 474 -11.48 3.85 -24.71
CA VAL A 474 -12.64 2.97 -24.87
C VAL A 474 -12.20 1.52 -25.01
N ILE A 475 -13.09 0.60 -24.66
CA ILE A 475 -12.79 -0.82 -24.56
C ILE A 475 -13.56 -1.59 -25.61
N HIS A 476 -12.83 -2.14 -26.58
CA HIS A 476 -13.38 -3.09 -27.55
C HIS A 476 -13.28 -4.51 -27.01
N ARG A 477 -14.37 -5.27 -27.09
CA ARG A 477 -14.34 -6.70 -26.78
C ARG A 477 -13.63 -7.44 -27.91
N SER A 478 -12.66 -8.27 -27.59
CA SER A 478 -12.00 -9.15 -28.56
C SER A 478 -12.81 -10.44 -28.73
N SER A 479 -13.04 -10.82 -29.97
CA SER A 479 -13.66 -12.13 -30.32
C SER A 479 -12.67 -13.30 -30.24
N ARG A 480 -11.40 -13.06 -29.97
CA ARG A 480 -10.36 -14.09 -29.90
C ARG A 480 -10.63 -15.07 -28.77
N THR A 481 -10.47 -16.35 -29.01
CA THR A 481 -10.55 -17.40 -27.99
C THR A 481 -9.26 -17.56 -27.19
N SER A 482 -8.14 -17.06 -27.71
CA SER A 482 -6.84 -17.03 -27.05
C SER A 482 -6.26 -15.61 -27.03
N GLY A 483 -5.54 -15.24 -26.00
CA GLY A 483 -4.96 -13.91 -25.80
C GLY A 483 -5.92 -12.92 -25.11
N PRO A 484 -5.61 -11.63 -25.12
CA PRO A 484 -6.39 -10.59 -24.43
C PRO A 484 -7.85 -10.55 -24.91
N ARG A 485 -8.78 -10.44 -23.96
CA ARG A 485 -10.23 -10.36 -24.17
C ARG A 485 -10.68 -8.94 -24.49
N SER A 486 -9.87 -7.94 -24.23
CA SER A 486 -10.14 -6.54 -24.52
C SER A 486 -9.01 -5.88 -25.29
N LYS A 487 -9.36 -4.88 -26.07
CA LYS A 487 -8.42 -3.99 -26.75
C LYS A 487 -8.76 -2.55 -26.33
N LEU A 488 -7.76 -1.80 -25.91
CA LEU A 488 -7.91 -0.38 -25.61
C LEU A 488 -7.72 0.44 -26.89
N GLU A 489 -8.61 1.42 -27.08
CA GLU A 489 -8.46 2.49 -28.06
C GLU A 489 -8.38 3.80 -27.27
N TRP A 490 -7.18 4.40 -27.23
CA TRP A 490 -6.96 5.69 -26.57
C TRP A 490 -7.65 6.79 -27.35
N VAL A 491 -8.52 7.56 -26.71
CA VAL A 491 -9.41 8.53 -27.35
C VAL A 491 -9.06 9.98 -27.03
N SER A 492 -8.55 10.23 -25.83
CA SER A 492 -8.14 11.56 -25.41
C SER A 492 -7.17 11.51 -24.25
N HIS A 493 -6.55 12.64 -23.97
CA HIS A 493 -5.82 12.89 -22.74
C HIS A 493 -6.08 14.32 -22.24
N THR A 494 -5.85 14.55 -20.94
CA THR A 494 -6.02 15.85 -20.30
C THR A 494 -4.88 16.05 -19.33
N ASP A 495 -4.30 17.25 -19.37
CA ASP A 495 -3.29 17.66 -18.40
C ASP A 495 -3.94 17.90 -17.03
N ILE A 496 -3.44 17.25 -16.00
CA ILE A 496 -3.82 17.49 -14.60
C ILE A 496 -2.96 18.61 -14.05
N THR A 497 -1.67 18.61 -14.39
CA THR A 497 -0.75 19.66 -13.98
C THR A 497 0.02 20.17 -15.20
N SER A 498 0.58 21.38 -15.08
CA SER A 498 1.43 21.93 -16.14
C SER A 498 2.69 21.06 -16.35
N PRO A 499 3.34 21.11 -17.54
CA PRO A 499 4.48 20.27 -17.86
C PRO A 499 5.69 20.38 -16.92
N GLN A 500 5.80 21.48 -16.16
CA GLN A 500 6.90 21.68 -15.21
C GLN A 500 6.52 21.30 -13.78
N THR A 501 5.23 21.19 -13.49
CA THR A 501 4.73 20.90 -12.13
C THR A 501 5.00 19.46 -11.76
N LEU A 502 5.47 19.25 -10.55
CA LEU A 502 5.71 17.92 -9.99
C LEU A 502 4.37 17.16 -9.85
N PHE A 503 4.40 15.90 -10.25
CA PHE A 503 3.30 14.97 -10.13
C PHE A 503 3.84 13.57 -9.83
N ALA A 504 3.40 13.00 -8.75
CA ALA A 504 3.77 11.63 -8.40
C ALA A 504 2.52 10.80 -8.09
N TYR A 505 2.62 9.85 -7.25
CA TYR A 505 1.55 8.93 -6.85
C TYR A 505 0.15 9.54 -6.91
N SER A 506 -0.80 8.79 -7.45
CA SER A 506 -2.19 9.25 -7.59
C SER A 506 -3.20 8.18 -7.18
N SER A 507 -4.41 8.62 -6.87
CA SER A 507 -5.59 7.77 -6.71
C SER A 507 -6.78 8.46 -7.34
N ILE A 508 -7.69 7.69 -7.94
CA ILE A 508 -8.79 8.21 -8.73
C ILE A 508 -10.12 7.64 -8.26
N ALA A 509 -11.16 8.47 -8.18
CA ALA A 509 -12.52 8.05 -7.89
C ALA A 509 -13.54 8.80 -8.73
N GLN A 510 -14.69 8.17 -8.99
CA GLN A 510 -15.84 8.81 -9.62
C GLN A 510 -16.99 8.88 -8.63
N LEU A 511 -17.53 10.07 -8.44
CA LEU A 511 -18.67 10.33 -7.57
C LEU A 511 -19.97 9.78 -8.17
N SER A 512 -21.04 9.78 -7.38
CA SER A 512 -22.36 9.31 -7.82
C SER A 512 -22.98 10.17 -8.91
N ASP A 513 -22.64 11.48 -8.95
CA ASP A 513 -23.07 12.44 -9.97
C ASP A 513 -22.26 12.39 -11.28
N GLY A 514 -21.22 11.56 -11.34
CA GLY A 514 -20.40 11.38 -12.54
C GLY A 514 -19.07 12.14 -12.52
N ARG A 515 -18.88 13.11 -11.62
CA ARG A 515 -17.60 13.83 -11.47
C ARG A 515 -16.45 12.87 -11.18
N VAL A 516 -15.33 13.08 -11.84
CA VAL A 516 -14.11 12.30 -11.67
C VAL A 516 -13.09 13.13 -10.89
N LEU A 517 -12.59 12.58 -9.80
CA LEU A 517 -11.63 13.24 -8.92
C LEU A 517 -10.30 12.51 -8.94
N VAL A 518 -9.21 13.25 -8.97
CA VAL A 518 -7.83 12.75 -8.86
C VAL A 518 -7.20 13.32 -7.60
N LEU A 519 -6.75 12.46 -6.71
CA LEU A 519 -5.93 12.79 -5.56
C LEU A 519 -4.47 12.47 -5.90
N PHE A 520 -3.55 13.41 -5.76
CA PHE A 520 -2.17 13.22 -6.20
C PHE A 520 -1.15 13.93 -5.30
N GLU A 521 0.06 13.39 -5.31
CA GLU A 521 1.22 13.96 -4.64
C GLU A 521 1.89 15.00 -5.55
N SER A 522 2.12 16.20 -5.00
CA SER A 522 2.84 17.27 -5.67
C SER A 522 3.62 18.11 -4.65
N SER A 523 4.33 19.14 -5.12
CA SER A 523 4.99 20.13 -4.29
C SER A 523 4.61 21.53 -4.76
N PRO A 524 4.47 22.52 -3.87
CA PRO A 524 4.23 23.90 -4.24
C PRO A 524 5.44 24.56 -4.95
N THR A 525 6.58 23.89 -4.93
CA THR A 525 7.79 24.28 -5.66
C THR A 525 8.11 23.22 -6.72
N ASP A 526 8.90 23.56 -7.70
CA ASP A 526 9.29 22.62 -8.77
C ASP A 526 10.41 21.65 -8.36
N SER A 527 10.54 21.35 -7.06
CA SER A 527 11.61 20.51 -6.51
C SER A 527 11.09 19.54 -5.45
N TRP A 528 11.42 18.26 -5.60
CA TRP A 528 11.21 17.26 -4.54
C TRP A 528 12.21 17.42 -3.38
N ALA A 529 13.31 18.18 -3.60
CA ALA A 529 14.39 18.33 -2.62
C ALA A 529 14.05 19.31 -1.48
N ASP A 530 13.03 20.14 -1.64
CA ASP A 530 12.61 21.11 -0.60
C ASP A 530 11.73 20.48 0.49
N GLY A 531 11.36 19.20 0.32
CA GLY A 531 10.60 18.48 1.31
C GLY A 531 9.19 19.01 1.55
N LEU A 532 8.58 19.65 0.55
CA LEU A 532 7.24 20.25 0.67
C LEU A 532 6.14 19.42 0.01
N GLN A 533 6.23 18.06 0.07
CA GLN A 533 5.17 17.20 -0.49
C GLN A 533 3.81 17.49 0.15
N ARG A 534 2.81 17.60 -0.72
CA ARG A 534 1.41 17.90 -0.42
C ARG A 534 0.48 16.96 -1.15
N MET A 535 -0.74 16.84 -0.65
CA MET A 535 -1.83 16.11 -1.29
C MET A 535 -2.84 17.08 -1.87
N TYR A 536 -2.97 17.03 -3.20
CA TYR A 536 -3.93 17.83 -3.94
C TYR A 536 -5.05 16.95 -4.48
N LEU A 537 -6.25 17.44 -4.37
CA LEU A 537 -7.45 16.86 -4.99
C LEU A 537 -7.92 17.81 -6.09
N GLN A 538 -8.16 17.25 -7.27
CA GLN A 538 -8.63 17.99 -8.42
C GLN A 538 -9.80 17.28 -9.08
N GLU A 539 -10.80 18.06 -9.51
CA GLU A 539 -11.87 17.59 -10.37
C GLU A 539 -11.42 17.64 -11.82
N LEU A 540 -11.59 16.53 -12.54
CA LEU A 540 -11.42 16.51 -13.99
C LEU A 540 -12.74 16.92 -14.63
N ALA A 541 -12.73 17.94 -15.47
CA ALA A 541 -13.92 18.37 -16.20
C ALA A 541 -14.43 17.23 -17.07
N SER A 542 -15.75 17.01 -17.06
CA SER A 542 -16.48 15.94 -17.77
C SER A 542 -16.63 16.22 -19.28
#